data_ef41f823b0d3982984b212a4f777ffbd
#
_entry.id   ef41f823b0d3982984b212a4f777ffbd
#
_cell.length_a   1.000
_cell.length_b   1.000
_cell.length_c   1.000
_cell.angle_alpha   90.00
_cell.angle_beta   90.00
_cell.angle_gamma   90.00
#
_symmetry.space_group_name_H-M   'P 1'
#
loop_
_entity.id
_entity.type
_entity.pdbx_description
1 polymer ?
#
loop_
_entity_poly.entity_id
_entity_poly.type
_entity_poly.pdbx_seq_one_letter_code
_entity_poly.pdbx_strand_id
1 'polypeptide(L)'
;MKYIQILILIFIFSCSNNKTNSNDQEFDSQKIDTLRYGYNGFNNGLQLDLLSDGRFINENYLFSCFGGGERKRVFGTYKMDSLKLTLNPERIEFIEYPEDMELKPKTTKINYGIDSLKIKTEFQVVKWENNEYLFSEYFDFGWSLEKENDYIRFADYINSGLEPETSGMYLVRKTKDSITSEFDLKQIPEKWQSYFLKEPVSAKIKYIKKVIDPNDEENISWLIELDKGKNDRMNNRLTLETKDGEFFIEVDSVLTNRSFGMTYMYDFTPKKFPIGTELRTKWK
;
A
#
# COMPACT_ATOMS: atom_id res chain seq x y z
N MET A 1 -29.86 16.37 46.91
CA MET A 1 -29.65 15.49 45.76
C MET A 1 -29.95 16.27 44.50
N LYS A 2 -28.90 16.73 43.77
CA LYS A 2 -29.03 17.49 42.54
C LYS A 2 -28.38 16.65 41.45
N TYR A 3 -29.17 16.22 40.47
CA TYR A 3 -28.69 15.51 39.28
C TYR A 3 -28.05 16.52 38.32
N ILE A 4 -26.74 16.35 38.05
CA ILE A 4 -26.07 17.06 36.98
C ILE A 4 -26.20 16.19 35.73
N GLN A 5 -27.03 16.60 34.80
CA GLN A 5 -27.09 16.05 33.45
C GLN A 5 -25.92 16.63 32.67
N ILE A 6 -24.96 15.79 32.32
CA ILE A 6 -23.89 16.12 31.38
C ILE A 6 -24.46 15.94 29.97
N LEU A 7 -24.71 17.05 29.33
CA LEU A 7 -25.14 17.12 27.92
C LEU A 7 -23.88 16.95 27.06
N ILE A 8 -23.68 15.76 26.50
CA ILE A 8 -22.63 15.52 25.50
C ILE A 8 -23.12 16.06 24.18
N LEU A 9 -22.63 17.22 23.80
CA LEU A 9 -22.84 17.79 22.47
C LEU A 9 -21.95 17.05 21.47
N ILE A 10 -22.56 16.13 20.73
CA ILE A 10 -21.94 15.50 19.58
C ILE A 10 -22.04 16.52 18.43
N PHE A 11 -20.93 17.19 18.15
CA PHE A 11 -20.80 17.96 16.93
C PHE A 11 -20.60 17.03 15.75
N ILE A 12 -21.72 16.71 15.08
CA ILE A 12 -21.70 16.08 13.78
C ILE A 12 -21.32 17.19 12.78
N PHE A 13 -20.04 17.29 12.43
CA PHE A 13 -19.64 18.12 11.28
C PHE A 13 -20.10 17.39 10.01
N SER A 14 -21.29 17.71 9.59
CA SER A 14 -21.76 17.46 8.22
C SER A 14 -20.94 18.33 7.29
N CYS A 15 -19.98 17.76 6.55
CA CYS A 15 -19.40 18.42 5.40
C CYS A 15 -20.50 18.61 4.35
N SER A 16 -21.09 19.79 4.34
CA SER A 16 -21.99 20.24 3.29
C SER A 16 -21.21 20.30 1.97
N ASN A 17 -21.66 19.54 0.98
CA ASN A 17 -21.21 19.64 -0.40
C ASN A 17 -21.59 21.01 -0.96
N ASN A 18 -20.72 21.99 -0.80
CA ASN A 18 -20.82 23.22 -1.56
C ASN A 18 -20.46 22.90 -3.03
N LYS A 19 -21.50 22.80 -3.86
CA LYS A 19 -21.36 22.89 -5.32
C LYS A 19 -20.79 24.27 -5.66
N THR A 20 -19.47 24.37 -5.75
CA THR A 20 -18.84 25.49 -6.44
C THR A 20 -19.13 25.32 -7.93
N ASN A 21 -19.94 26.21 -8.46
CA ASN A 21 -20.09 26.42 -9.90
C ASN A 21 -18.75 26.93 -10.47
N SER A 22 -17.86 26.03 -10.82
CA SER A 22 -16.78 26.32 -11.73
C SER A 22 -17.35 26.16 -13.15
N ASN A 23 -17.33 27.23 -13.92
CA ASN A 23 -17.46 27.20 -15.37
C ASN A 23 -16.23 26.52 -15.99
N ASP A 24 -16.00 25.27 -15.64
CA ASP A 24 -15.19 24.37 -16.43
C ASP A 24 -16.08 23.93 -17.59
N GLN A 25 -15.64 24.21 -18.80
CA GLN A 25 -16.28 23.69 -19.99
C GLN A 25 -16.56 22.19 -19.73
N GLU A 26 -17.84 21.86 -19.64
CA GLU A 26 -18.32 20.49 -19.67
C GLU A 26 -17.71 19.84 -20.91
N PHE A 27 -16.65 19.07 -20.69
CA PHE A 27 -16.25 18.07 -21.67
C PHE A 27 -17.44 17.16 -21.82
N ASP A 28 -18.06 17.21 -22.99
CA ASP A 28 -19.18 16.38 -23.41
C ASP A 28 -18.88 14.93 -22.97
N SER A 29 -19.52 14.52 -21.89
CA SER A 29 -19.32 13.21 -21.29
C SER A 29 -20.07 12.16 -22.12
N GLN A 30 -19.63 11.92 -23.33
CA GLN A 30 -19.81 10.61 -23.92
C GLN A 30 -19.23 9.66 -22.86
N LYS A 31 -20.02 8.68 -22.46
CA LYS A 31 -19.68 7.67 -21.45
C LYS A 31 -18.47 6.87 -21.94
N ILE A 32 -17.29 7.48 -21.81
CA ILE A 32 -16.02 6.87 -22.18
C ILE A 32 -15.79 5.78 -21.16
N ASP A 33 -15.74 4.55 -21.63
CA ASP A 33 -15.42 3.40 -20.78
C ASP A 33 -14.02 3.64 -20.19
N THR A 34 -13.94 3.74 -18.86
CA THR A 34 -12.74 4.17 -18.17
C THR A 34 -12.30 3.10 -17.20
N LEU A 35 -11.10 2.59 -17.37
CA LEU A 35 -10.46 1.77 -16.34
C LEU A 35 -9.82 2.66 -15.31
N ARG A 36 -10.27 2.55 -14.08
CA ARG A 36 -9.77 3.39 -12.97
C ARG A 36 -8.97 2.55 -11.99
N TYR A 37 -7.77 3.03 -11.67
CA TYR A 37 -6.92 2.50 -10.64
C TYR A 37 -6.62 3.58 -9.61
N GLY A 38 -6.41 3.20 -8.36
CA GLY A 38 -6.04 4.20 -7.39
C GLY A 38 -6.07 3.71 -5.96
N TYR A 39 -5.66 4.60 -5.08
CA TYR A 39 -5.91 4.51 -3.66
C TYR A 39 -6.32 5.89 -3.14
N ASN A 40 -7.09 5.92 -2.06
CA ASN A 40 -7.48 7.13 -1.37
C ASN A 40 -7.12 7.00 0.10
N GLY A 41 -6.16 7.84 0.55
CA GLY A 41 -5.88 8.06 1.96
C GLY A 41 -6.70 9.23 2.50
N PHE A 42 -6.53 9.54 3.78
CA PHE A 42 -7.27 10.63 4.44
C PHE A 42 -6.95 12.00 3.81
N ASN A 43 -5.66 12.32 3.64
CA ASN A 43 -5.19 13.61 3.11
C ASN A 43 -4.48 13.47 1.76
N ASN A 44 -4.32 12.29 1.26
CA ASN A 44 -3.60 12.02 0.04
C ASN A 44 -4.29 10.94 -0.78
N GLY A 45 -4.01 10.92 -2.05
CA GLY A 45 -4.51 9.88 -2.92
C GLY A 45 -3.87 9.95 -4.30
N LEU A 46 -3.97 8.84 -5.00
CA LEU A 46 -3.52 8.72 -6.37
C LEU A 46 -4.57 7.99 -7.17
N GLN A 47 -4.94 8.56 -8.31
CA GLN A 47 -5.89 8.00 -9.24
C GLN A 47 -5.30 7.99 -10.65
N LEU A 48 -5.41 6.87 -11.32
CA LEU A 48 -5.04 6.71 -12.72
C LEU A 48 -6.27 6.26 -13.49
N ASP A 49 -6.73 7.10 -14.40
CA ASP A 49 -7.83 6.84 -15.32
C ASP A 49 -7.26 6.53 -16.71
N LEU A 50 -7.55 5.34 -17.22
CA LEU A 50 -7.23 4.92 -18.58
C LEU A 50 -8.51 4.99 -19.42
N LEU A 51 -8.53 5.90 -20.37
CA LEU A 51 -9.68 6.16 -21.23
C LEU A 51 -9.66 5.21 -22.44
N SER A 52 -10.83 4.78 -22.91
CA SER A 52 -10.96 3.87 -24.05
C SER A 52 -10.38 4.38 -25.36
N ASP A 53 -10.13 5.69 -25.47
CA ASP A 53 -9.50 6.33 -26.62
C ASP A 53 -7.96 6.32 -26.59
N GLY A 54 -7.34 5.65 -25.61
CA GLY A 54 -5.89 5.52 -25.46
C GLY A 54 -5.24 6.68 -24.69
N ARG A 55 -6.02 7.60 -24.12
CA ARG A 55 -5.52 8.66 -23.25
C ARG A 55 -5.55 8.24 -21.79
N PHE A 56 -4.73 8.88 -20.96
CA PHE A 56 -4.79 8.72 -19.50
C PHE A 56 -4.84 10.06 -18.78
N ILE A 57 -5.37 10.01 -17.55
CA ILE A 57 -5.29 11.07 -16.55
C ILE A 57 -4.75 10.43 -15.28
N ASN A 58 -3.59 10.93 -14.81
CA ASN A 58 -3.03 10.53 -13.51
C ASN A 58 -3.16 11.73 -12.58
N GLU A 59 -3.91 11.57 -11.50
CA GLU A 59 -4.11 12.60 -10.49
C GLU A 59 -3.51 12.17 -9.16
N ASN A 60 -2.68 13.03 -8.57
CA ASN A 60 -2.15 12.88 -7.22
C ASN A 60 -2.52 14.13 -6.43
N TYR A 61 -2.96 13.96 -5.18
CA TYR A 61 -3.26 15.07 -4.29
C TYR A 61 -2.69 14.84 -2.89
N LEU A 62 -2.30 15.93 -2.26
CA LEU A 62 -1.84 15.97 -0.89
C LEU A 62 -2.40 17.23 -0.23
N PHE A 63 -3.18 17.08 0.83
CA PHE A 63 -3.77 18.17 1.59
C PHE A 63 -3.28 18.15 3.04
N SER A 64 -3.07 19.35 3.60
CA SER A 64 -2.81 19.52 5.02
C SER A 64 -4.10 19.39 5.83
N CYS A 65 -4.02 18.91 7.07
CA CYS A 65 -5.14 18.89 8.01
C CYS A 65 -5.59 20.31 8.42
N PHE A 66 -4.75 21.31 8.22
CA PHE A 66 -4.98 22.70 8.63
C PHE A 66 -5.35 23.60 7.45
N GLY A 67 -5.64 23.06 6.31
CA GLY A 67 -5.90 23.79 5.06
C GLY A 67 -4.66 23.78 4.15
N GLY A 68 -4.88 24.20 2.92
CA GLY A 68 -3.87 24.17 1.88
C GLY A 68 -3.56 22.76 1.35
N GLY A 69 -2.78 22.73 0.30
CA GLY A 69 -2.38 21.49 -0.33
C GLY A 69 -2.04 21.63 -1.79
N GLU A 70 -1.82 20.50 -2.43
CA GLU A 70 -1.51 20.47 -3.84
C GLU A 70 -2.25 19.33 -4.56
N ARG A 71 -2.56 19.56 -5.82
CA ARG A 71 -3.06 18.56 -6.73
C ARG A 71 -2.24 18.62 -8.01
N LYS A 72 -1.75 17.48 -8.41
CA LYS A 72 -0.98 17.30 -9.65
C LYS A 72 -1.78 16.42 -10.59
N ARG A 73 -2.02 16.90 -11.81
CA ARG A 73 -2.66 16.13 -12.89
C ARG A 73 -1.70 15.97 -14.05
N VAL A 74 -1.53 14.75 -14.51
CA VAL A 74 -0.73 14.41 -15.67
C VAL A 74 -1.63 13.82 -16.73
N PHE A 75 -1.48 14.30 -17.94
CA PHE A 75 -2.24 13.88 -19.12
C PHE A 75 -1.30 13.34 -20.17
N GLY A 76 -1.76 12.38 -20.96
CA GLY A 76 -1.01 11.81 -22.07
C GLY A 76 -1.70 10.60 -22.67
N THR A 77 -0.93 9.78 -23.35
CA THR A 77 -1.38 8.54 -23.97
C THR A 77 -0.79 7.32 -23.25
N TYR A 78 -1.45 6.17 -23.40
CA TYR A 78 -0.96 4.93 -22.80
C TYR A 78 -0.98 3.78 -23.79
N LYS A 79 -0.19 2.75 -23.48
CA LYS A 79 -0.24 1.42 -24.07
C LYS A 79 -0.33 0.40 -22.96
N MET A 80 -1.23 -0.56 -23.09
CA MET A 80 -1.42 -1.62 -22.09
C MET A 80 -1.57 -2.96 -22.81
N ASP A 81 -0.88 -3.97 -22.32
CA ASP A 81 -1.07 -5.37 -22.66
C ASP A 81 -1.42 -6.17 -21.38
N SER A 82 -1.41 -7.48 -21.46
CA SER A 82 -1.79 -8.35 -20.34
C SER A 82 -0.84 -8.27 -19.13
N LEU A 83 0.39 -7.77 -19.30
CA LEU A 83 1.43 -7.78 -18.28
C LEU A 83 2.01 -6.41 -17.98
N LYS A 84 1.88 -5.45 -18.90
CA LYS A 84 2.55 -4.15 -18.79
C LYS A 84 1.64 -3.00 -19.19
N LEU A 85 1.69 -1.93 -18.41
CA LEU A 85 1.12 -0.63 -18.76
C LEU A 85 2.27 0.38 -18.89
N THR A 86 2.29 1.11 -20.02
CA THR A 86 3.24 2.19 -20.28
C THR A 86 2.49 3.49 -20.50
N LEU A 87 2.84 4.52 -19.75
CA LEU A 87 2.31 5.87 -19.88
C LEU A 87 3.29 6.76 -20.66
N ASN A 88 2.76 7.58 -21.58
CA ASN A 88 3.51 8.59 -22.30
C ASN A 88 2.95 9.97 -21.93
N PRO A 89 3.50 10.64 -20.92
CA PRO A 89 3.01 11.92 -20.44
C PRO A 89 3.31 13.05 -21.41
N GLU A 90 2.35 13.96 -21.57
CA GLU A 90 2.41 15.09 -22.51
C GLU A 90 2.27 16.43 -21.81
N ARG A 91 1.44 16.50 -20.76
CA ARG A 91 1.12 17.74 -20.06
C ARG A 91 0.92 17.49 -18.57
N ILE A 92 1.30 18.48 -17.76
CA ILE A 92 1.09 18.48 -16.32
C ILE A 92 0.40 19.76 -15.89
N GLU A 93 -0.54 19.63 -14.98
CA GLU A 93 -1.18 20.73 -14.27
C GLU A 93 -0.90 20.60 -12.78
N PHE A 94 -0.37 21.69 -12.20
CA PHE A 94 -0.25 21.86 -10.76
C PHE A 94 -1.31 22.80 -10.27
N ILE A 95 -2.01 22.42 -9.23
CA ILE A 95 -3.01 23.23 -8.56
C ILE A 95 -2.56 23.34 -7.10
N GLU A 96 -2.12 24.53 -6.71
CA GLU A 96 -1.76 24.89 -5.34
C GLU A 96 -3.00 25.46 -4.65
N TYR A 97 -3.39 24.87 -3.54
CA TYR A 97 -4.49 25.35 -2.68
C TYR A 97 -3.87 26.09 -1.50
N PRO A 98 -4.19 27.39 -1.31
CA PRO A 98 -3.66 28.16 -0.19
C PRO A 98 -4.25 27.64 1.14
N GLU A 99 -3.55 27.92 2.26
CA GLU A 99 -4.06 27.63 3.60
C GLU A 99 -5.31 28.45 3.91
N ASP A 100 -5.35 29.69 3.44
CA ASP A 100 -6.52 30.54 3.51
C ASP A 100 -7.54 30.13 2.43
N MET A 101 -8.65 29.54 2.86
CA MET A 101 -9.73 29.07 1.98
C MET A 101 -10.48 30.19 1.23
N GLU A 102 -10.31 31.45 1.60
CA GLU A 102 -10.87 32.61 0.86
C GLU A 102 -10.07 32.91 -0.41
N LEU A 103 -8.81 32.47 -0.46
CA LEU A 103 -7.95 32.64 -1.62
C LEU A 103 -8.22 31.58 -2.69
N LYS A 104 -8.14 32.00 -3.95
CA LYS A 104 -8.34 31.08 -5.08
C LYS A 104 -7.12 30.20 -5.29
N PRO A 105 -7.31 28.90 -5.64
CA PRO A 105 -6.23 28.03 -6.04
C PRO A 105 -5.47 28.58 -7.24
N LYS A 106 -4.16 28.39 -7.22
CA LYS A 106 -3.27 28.78 -8.33
C LYS A 106 -2.96 27.56 -9.20
N THR A 107 -3.24 27.67 -10.50
CA THR A 107 -2.96 26.60 -11.45
C THR A 107 -1.76 26.96 -12.34
N THR A 108 -0.79 26.07 -12.40
CA THR A 108 0.37 26.14 -13.30
C THR A 108 0.33 24.96 -14.28
N LYS A 109 0.40 25.25 -15.59
CA LYS A 109 0.42 24.24 -16.66
C LYS A 109 1.81 24.17 -17.26
N ILE A 110 2.35 22.94 -17.37
CA ILE A 110 3.67 22.70 -17.91
C ILE A 110 3.54 21.60 -18.98
N ASN A 111 4.03 21.87 -20.20
CA ASN A 111 4.15 20.84 -21.23
C ASN A 111 5.32 19.93 -20.92
N TYR A 112 5.14 18.64 -21.15
CA TYR A 112 6.17 17.66 -20.87
C TYR A 112 7.36 17.79 -21.85
N GLY A 113 8.56 17.60 -21.35
CA GLY A 113 9.81 17.82 -22.08
C GLY A 113 10.73 18.81 -21.35
N ILE A 114 10.20 19.49 -20.34
CA ILE A 114 10.99 20.32 -19.42
C ILE A 114 11.20 19.49 -18.16
N ASP A 115 12.41 19.14 -17.92
CA ASP A 115 13.04 18.21 -16.98
C ASP A 115 12.54 18.03 -15.54
N SER A 116 11.45 18.63 -15.11
CA SER A 116 11.21 18.77 -13.67
C SER A 116 10.20 17.79 -13.05
N LEU A 117 9.47 17.03 -13.86
CA LEU A 117 8.32 16.30 -13.29
C LEU A 117 8.33 14.82 -13.63
N LYS A 118 9.15 14.10 -12.86
CA LYS A 118 9.20 12.65 -12.93
C LYS A 118 7.88 12.06 -12.45
N ILE A 119 7.14 11.43 -13.35
CA ILE A 119 6.08 10.49 -12.99
C ILE A 119 6.53 9.09 -13.35
N LYS A 120 5.92 8.12 -12.72
CA LYS A 120 6.13 6.73 -13.11
C LYS A 120 5.38 6.47 -14.40
N THR A 121 6.08 5.89 -15.34
CA THR A 121 5.58 5.67 -16.70
C THR A 121 5.39 4.20 -17.01
N GLU A 122 5.95 3.30 -16.20
CA GLU A 122 5.86 1.87 -16.43
C GLU A 122 5.31 1.14 -15.20
N PHE A 123 4.35 0.26 -15.46
CA PHE A 123 3.71 -0.56 -14.43
C PHE A 123 3.63 -2.01 -14.90
N GLN A 124 3.90 -2.93 -13.99
CA GLN A 124 3.55 -4.33 -14.14
C GLN A 124 2.07 -4.51 -13.79
N VAL A 125 1.33 -5.22 -14.64
CA VAL A 125 -0.06 -5.59 -14.39
C VAL A 125 -0.08 -6.95 -13.69
N VAL A 126 -0.71 -7.03 -12.53
CA VAL A 126 -0.88 -8.26 -11.76
C VAL A 126 -2.36 -8.50 -11.50
N LYS A 127 -2.84 -9.68 -11.87
CA LYS A 127 -4.22 -10.11 -11.61
C LYS A 127 -4.22 -11.15 -10.50
N TRP A 128 -5.06 -10.94 -9.50
CA TRP A 128 -5.24 -11.87 -8.41
C TRP A 128 -6.69 -11.89 -7.96
N GLU A 129 -7.29 -13.08 -7.93
CA GLU A 129 -8.73 -13.28 -7.69
C GLU A 129 -9.59 -12.41 -8.63
N ASN A 130 -10.40 -11.52 -8.05
CA ASN A 130 -11.29 -10.63 -8.79
C ASN A 130 -10.72 -9.22 -8.99
N ASN A 131 -9.44 -9.02 -8.69
CA ASN A 131 -8.79 -7.72 -8.72
C ASN A 131 -7.62 -7.66 -9.71
N GLU A 132 -7.31 -6.45 -10.14
CA GLU A 132 -6.15 -6.12 -10.95
C GLU A 132 -5.37 -5.00 -10.28
N TYR A 133 -4.05 -5.16 -10.24
CA TYR A 133 -3.12 -4.30 -9.52
C TYR A 133 -2.06 -3.78 -10.49
N LEU A 134 -1.66 -2.53 -10.32
CA LEU A 134 -0.55 -1.92 -11.05
C LEU A 134 0.61 -1.68 -10.09
N PHE A 135 1.75 -2.31 -10.38
CA PHE A 135 2.99 -2.16 -9.63
C PHE A 135 3.98 -1.34 -10.42
N SER A 136 4.67 -0.43 -9.77
CA SER A 136 5.81 0.24 -10.36
C SER A 136 7.07 -0.12 -9.56
N GLU A 137 8.24 -0.22 -10.22
CA GLU A 137 9.50 -0.53 -9.54
C GLU A 137 9.92 0.54 -8.51
N TYR A 138 9.31 1.72 -8.59
CA TYR A 138 9.65 2.87 -7.75
C TYR A 138 8.38 3.63 -7.36
N PHE A 139 7.60 3.07 -6.45
CA PHE A 139 6.51 3.83 -5.87
C PHE A 139 7.09 4.70 -4.75
N ASP A 140 7.40 5.96 -5.08
CA ASP A 140 7.94 6.91 -4.12
C ASP A 140 6.80 7.75 -3.56
N PHE A 141 6.32 7.37 -2.40
CA PHE A 141 5.43 8.17 -1.59
C PHE A 141 6.22 8.94 -0.55
N GLY A 142 7.38 9.47 -0.83
CA GLY A 142 8.06 10.45 0.00
C GLY A 142 8.21 10.17 1.52
N TRP A 143 7.54 9.14 2.02
CA TRP A 143 7.46 8.76 3.43
C TRP A 143 8.23 7.48 3.76
N SER A 144 8.49 6.64 2.78
CA SER A 144 9.29 5.43 2.95
C SER A 144 10.70 5.73 2.49
N LEU A 145 11.57 6.05 3.40
CA LEU A 145 13.03 6.14 3.19
C LEU A 145 13.64 4.76 2.89
N GLU A 146 12.92 3.69 3.19
CA GLU A 146 13.29 2.34 2.87
C GLU A 146 12.61 1.94 1.56
N LYS A 147 13.43 1.46 0.63
CA LYS A 147 12.98 0.88 -0.64
C LYS A 147 12.33 -0.48 -0.40
N GLU A 148 11.27 -0.50 0.39
CA GLU A 148 10.48 -1.69 0.59
C GLU A 148 9.86 -2.09 -0.73
N ASN A 149 10.04 -3.36 -1.07
CA ASN A 149 9.56 -3.86 -2.34
C ASN A 149 8.08 -4.16 -2.24
N ASP A 150 7.29 -3.48 -3.04
CA ASP A 150 5.83 -3.63 -3.07
C ASP A 150 5.38 -5.07 -3.32
N TYR A 151 6.18 -5.84 -4.05
CA TYR A 151 5.91 -7.26 -4.30
C TYR A 151 6.03 -8.13 -3.06
N ILE A 152 6.94 -7.81 -2.13
CA ILE A 152 7.09 -8.58 -0.88
C ILE A 152 5.84 -8.39 -0.03
N ARG A 153 5.37 -7.16 0.15
CA ARG A 153 4.14 -6.89 0.90
C ARG A 153 2.90 -7.50 0.25
N PHE A 154 2.82 -7.44 -1.06
CA PHE A 154 1.73 -8.09 -1.79
C PHE A 154 1.76 -9.60 -1.59
N ALA A 155 2.95 -10.22 -1.65
CA ALA A 155 3.13 -11.63 -1.35
C ALA A 155 2.70 -11.98 0.07
N ASP A 156 2.99 -11.11 1.05
CA ASP A 156 2.61 -11.33 2.44
C ASP A 156 1.09 -11.37 2.61
N TYR A 157 0.34 -10.44 2.00
CA TYR A 157 -1.13 -10.51 1.97
C TYR A 157 -1.63 -11.82 1.35
N ILE A 158 -1.11 -12.20 0.17
CA ILE A 158 -1.51 -13.44 -0.50
C ILE A 158 -1.17 -14.67 0.35
N ASN A 159 0.03 -14.72 0.92
CA ASN A 159 0.49 -15.81 1.77
C ASN A 159 -0.37 -15.96 3.03
N SER A 160 -0.82 -14.84 3.60
CA SER A 160 -1.72 -14.81 4.76
C SER A 160 -3.18 -15.10 4.39
N GLY A 161 -3.51 -15.09 3.08
CA GLY A 161 -4.88 -15.27 2.57
C GLY A 161 -5.77 -14.06 2.83
N LEU A 162 -5.16 -12.89 2.95
CA LEU A 162 -5.83 -11.61 3.06
C LEU A 162 -5.92 -10.96 1.68
N GLU A 163 -6.95 -10.15 1.46
CA GLU A 163 -7.01 -9.31 0.27
C GLU A 163 -6.00 -8.17 0.42
N PRO A 164 -5.14 -7.94 -0.60
CA PRO A 164 -4.17 -6.86 -0.54
C PRO A 164 -4.87 -5.50 -0.39
N GLU A 165 -4.59 -4.82 0.70
CA GLU A 165 -5.12 -3.51 0.96
C GLU A 165 -4.49 -2.44 0.06
N THR A 166 -5.25 -1.37 -0.20
CA THR A 166 -4.77 -0.21 -0.95
C THR A 166 -3.82 0.62 -0.09
N SER A 167 -2.55 0.29 -0.12
CA SER A 167 -1.55 0.94 0.74
C SER A 167 -0.74 2.04 0.07
N GLY A 168 -1.06 2.41 -1.18
CA GLY A 168 -0.27 3.36 -1.96
C GLY A 168 1.00 2.78 -2.58
N MET A 169 1.30 1.51 -2.34
CA MET A 169 2.44 0.80 -2.93
C MET A 169 2.12 0.24 -4.30
N TYR A 170 0.88 -0.05 -4.55
CA TYR A 170 0.33 -0.47 -5.83
C TYR A 170 -1.04 0.16 -6.00
N LEU A 171 -1.45 0.35 -7.24
CA LEU A 171 -2.78 0.85 -7.56
C LEU A 171 -3.74 -0.31 -7.76
N VAL A 172 -4.90 -0.25 -7.15
CA VAL A 172 -5.95 -1.26 -7.26
C VAL A 172 -7.01 -0.79 -8.25
N ARG A 173 -7.51 -1.68 -9.09
CA ARG A 173 -8.62 -1.40 -10.00
C ARG A 173 -9.88 -1.06 -9.22
N LYS A 174 -10.52 0.05 -9.57
CA LYS A 174 -11.75 0.57 -8.93
C LYS A 174 -13.01 0.39 -9.77
N THR A 175 -12.88 -0.04 -11.02
CA THR A 175 -14.01 -0.37 -11.90
C THR A 175 -14.60 -1.71 -11.49
N LYS A 176 -15.95 -1.79 -11.47
CA LYS A 176 -16.69 -2.96 -10.94
C LYS A 176 -16.95 -4.05 -11.98
N ASP A 177 -16.16 -4.14 -13.01
CA ASP A 177 -16.27 -5.22 -13.97
C ASP A 177 -15.62 -6.50 -13.42
N SER A 178 -16.25 -7.62 -13.66
CA SER A 178 -15.77 -8.92 -13.19
C SER A 178 -14.47 -9.28 -13.89
N ILE A 179 -13.37 -9.30 -13.14
CA ILE A 179 -12.11 -9.90 -13.58
C ILE A 179 -12.08 -11.28 -12.96
N THR A 180 -12.16 -12.30 -13.74
CA THR A 180 -11.90 -13.67 -13.30
C THR A 180 -10.55 -14.08 -13.86
N SER A 181 -9.54 -14.20 -13.04
CA SER A 181 -8.26 -14.75 -13.46
C SER A 181 -7.59 -15.48 -12.30
N GLU A 182 -7.13 -16.68 -12.57
CA GLU A 182 -6.21 -17.34 -11.65
C GLU A 182 -4.89 -16.55 -11.59
N PHE A 183 -4.31 -16.47 -10.39
CA PHE A 183 -3.00 -15.87 -10.20
C PHE A 183 -1.93 -16.70 -10.91
N ASP A 184 -1.23 -16.11 -11.87
CA ASP A 184 -0.07 -16.71 -12.52
C ASP A 184 1.21 -16.04 -11.99
N LEU A 185 2.06 -16.82 -11.38
CA LEU A 185 3.34 -16.36 -10.84
C LEU A 185 4.25 -15.70 -11.90
N LYS A 186 4.04 -16.00 -13.19
CA LYS A 186 4.74 -15.33 -14.31
C LYS A 186 4.45 -13.84 -14.43
N GLN A 187 3.35 -13.36 -13.83
CA GLN A 187 3.03 -11.93 -13.76
C GLN A 187 3.98 -11.19 -12.80
N ILE A 188 4.69 -11.91 -11.93
CA ILE A 188 5.62 -11.36 -10.96
C ILE A 188 7.03 -11.46 -11.53
N PRO A 189 7.85 -10.38 -11.47
CA PRO A 189 9.25 -10.46 -11.86
C PRO A 189 10.00 -11.57 -11.13
N GLU A 190 10.84 -12.31 -11.83
CA GLU A 190 11.49 -13.53 -11.35
C GLU A 190 12.18 -13.37 -9.98
N LYS A 191 12.85 -12.23 -9.78
CA LYS A 191 13.56 -11.91 -8.52
C LYS A 191 12.64 -11.89 -7.28
N TRP A 192 11.31 -11.73 -7.45
CA TRP A 192 10.33 -11.66 -6.37
C TRP A 192 9.45 -12.90 -6.24
N GLN A 193 9.48 -13.82 -7.21
CA GLN A 193 8.62 -15.00 -7.22
C GLN A 193 8.82 -15.91 -6.01
N SER A 194 10.02 -15.93 -5.43
CA SER A 194 10.34 -16.75 -4.26
C SER A 194 9.58 -16.34 -2.99
N TYR A 195 9.04 -15.14 -2.94
CA TYR A 195 8.23 -14.66 -1.82
C TYR A 195 6.78 -15.15 -1.86
N PHE A 196 6.30 -15.58 -3.02
CA PHE A 196 4.94 -16.12 -3.20
C PHE A 196 4.93 -17.60 -2.91
N LEU A 197 4.33 -17.97 -1.78
CA LEU A 197 4.31 -19.36 -1.31
C LEU A 197 3.20 -20.15 -1.98
N LYS A 198 3.50 -21.34 -2.50
CA LYS A 198 2.50 -22.29 -3.03
C LYS A 198 1.65 -22.90 -1.93
N GLU A 199 2.22 -23.04 -0.74
CA GLU A 199 1.62 -23.63 0.44
C GLU A 199 2.07 -22.88 1.68
N PRO A 200 1.23 -22.77 2.71
CA PRO A 200 1.62 -22.15 3.97
C PRO A 200 2.88 -22.78 4.57
N VAL A 201 3.73 -21.95 5.13
CA VAL A 201 4.88 -22.38 5.92
C VAL A 201 4.52 -22.31 7.38
N SER A 202 4.91 -23.31 8.15
CA SER A 202 4.82 -23.29 9.60
C SER A 202 6.19 -23.48 10.25
N ALA A 203 6.42 -22.79 11.36
CA ALA A 203 7.65 -22.89 12.15
C ALA A 203 7.30 -22.86 13.64
N LYS A 204 8.23 -23.36 14.46
CA LYS A 204 8.10 -23.30 15.93
C LYS A 204 9.18 -22.42 16.51
N ILE A 205 8.83 -21.69 17.55
CA ILE A 205 9.81 -20.97 18.37
C ILE A 205 10.78 -21.98 18.99
N LYS A 206 12.05 -21.86 18.66
CA LYS A 206 13.12 -22.75 19.16
C LYS A 206 13.94 -22.13 20.27
N TYR A 207 14.13 -20.83 20.20
CA TYR A 207 14.89 -20.08 21.19
C TYR A 207 14.40 -18.64 21.31
N ILE A 208 14.47 -18.08 22.51
CA ILE A 208 14.06 -16.71 22.81
C ILE A 208 15.17 -16.05 23.62
N LYS A 209 15.63 -14.88 23.19
CA LYS A 209 16.64 -14.10 23.90
C LYS A 209 16.15 -12.67 24.11
N LYS A 210 16.17 -12.21 25.37
CA LYS A 210 15.96 -10.81 25.69
C LYS A 210 17.13 -9.98 25.15
N VAL A 211 16.82 -8.91 24.47
CA VAL A 211 17.77 -7.90 23.97
C VAL A 211 17.39 -6.57 24.62
N ILE A 212 18.35 -5.94 25.26
CA ILE A 212 18.19 -4.64 25.89
C ILE A 212 19.02 -3.64 25.09
N ASP A 213 18.44 -2.50 24.74
CA ASP A 213 19.18 -1.43 24.09
C ASP A 213 20.23 -0.90 25.05
N PRO A 214 21.52 -0.86 24.66
CA PRO A 214 22.58 -0.35 25.56
C PRO A 214 22.45 1.15 25.87
N ASN A 215 21.66 1.89 25.09
CA ASN A 215 21.42 3.33 25.30
C ASN A 215 20.09 3.62 25.99
N ASP A 216 19.21 2.64 26.13
CA ASP A 216 17.90 2.77 26.73
C ASP A 216 17.45 1.43 27.33
N GLU A 217 17.68 1.25 28.62
CA GLU A 217 17.36 0.00 29.32
C GLU A 217 15.87 -0.32 29.40
N GLU A 218 15.00 0.66 29.16
CA GLU A 218 13.55 0.47 29.09
C GLU A 218 13.12 -0.09 27.72
N ASN A 219 13.94 0.08 26.70
CA ASN A 219 13.69 -0.44 25.35
C ASN A 219 14.09 -1.91 25.26
N ILE A 220 13.11 -2.76 25.51
CA ILE A 220 13.27 -4.23 25.51
C ILE A 220 12.72 -4.80 24.20
N SER A 221 13.56 -5.59 23.55
CA SER A 221 13.17 -6.41 22.41
C SER A 221 13.49 -7.89 22.66
N TRP A 222 12.95 -8.75 21.80
CA TRP A 222 13.18 -10.18 21.89
C TRP A 222 13.64 -10.73 20.55
N LEU A 223 14.81 -11.35 20.55
CA LEU A 223 15.26 -12.15 19.41
C LEU A 223 14.63 -13.54 19.49
N ILE A 224 13.92 -13.90 18.44
CA ILE A 224 13.24 -15.18 18.30
C ILE A 224 13.96 -16.01 17.24
N GLU A 225 14.38 -17.21 17.59
CA GLU A 225 14.85 -18.23 16.62
C GLU A 225 13.71 -19.19 16.30
N LEU A 226 13.50 -19.42 15.01
CA LEU A 226 12.55 -20.40 14.47
C LEU A 226 13.27 -21.65 13.98
N ASP A 227 12.61 -22.80 14.08
CA ASP A 227 13.14 -24.12 13.69
C ASP A 227 13.11 -24.39 12.18
N LYS A 228 12.81 -23.39 11.35
CA LYS A 228 12.70 -23.45 9.91
C LYS A 228 13.63 -22.46 9.22
N GLY A 229 14.17 -22.83 8.05
CA GLY A 229 15.09 -22.01 7.28
C GLY A 229 14.86 -22.08 5.77
N LYS A 230 15.89 -21.80 4.98
CA LYS A 230 15.81 -21.81 3.50
C LYS A 230 15.28 -23.12 2.94
N ASN A 231 15.69 -24.24 3.54
CA ASN A 231 15.24 -25.58 3.11
C ASN A 231 13.73 -25.78 3.29
N ASP A 232 13.10 -25.00 4.16
CA ASP A 232 11.68 -25.03 4.47
C ASP A 232 10.92 -23.87 3.81
N ARG A 233 11.50 -23.19 2.83
CA ARG A 233 10.93 -22.05 2.09
C ARG A 233 10.77 -20.79 2.93
N MET A 234 11.52 -20.66 4.02
CA MET A 234 11.59 -19.38 4.75
C MET A 234 12.34 -18.35 3.92
N ASN A 235 11.81 -17.13 3.87
CA ASN A 235 12.42 -15.96 3.25
C ASN A 235 12.48 -14.82 4.26
N ASN A 236 13.39 -13.88 4.04
CA ASN A 236 13.38 -12.61 4.78
C ASN A 236 12.07 -11.88 4.55
N ARG A 237 11.58 -11.19 5.58
CA ARG A 237 10.33 -10.42 5.58
C ARG A 237 9.05 -11.28 5.49
N LEU A 238 9.16 -12.57 5.59
CA LEU A 238 8.01 -13.45 5.70
C LEU A 238 7.38 -13.24 7.08
N THR A 239 6.09 -12.92 7.13
CA THR A 239 5.35 -12.78 8.38
C THR A 239 4.72 -14.11 8.76
N LEU A 240 4.92 -14.55 10.00
CA LEU A 240 4.26 -15.69 10.60
C LEU A 240 3.49 -15.23 11.85
N GLU A 241 2.33 -15.82 12.09
CA GLU A 241 1.47 -15.48 13.22
C GLU A 241 1.00 -16.72 13.98
N THR A 242 0.59 -16.54 15.24
CA THR A 242 -0.12 -17.54 16.02
C THR A 242 -1.54 -17.72 15.50
N LYS A 243 -2.17 -18.85 15.82
CA LYS A 243 -3.53 -19.17 15.37
C LYS A 243 -4.59 -18.17 15.79
N ASP A 244 -4.41 -17.56 16.94
CA ASP A 244 -5.29 -16.54 17.53
C ASP A 244 -4.96 -15.12 17.04
N GLY A 245 -3.86 -14.95 16.28
CA GLY A 245 -3.39 -13.65 15.81
C GLY A 245 -2.80 -12.75 16.91
N GLU A 246 -2.62 -13.27 18.14
CA GLU A 246 -2.11 -12.48 19.25
C GLU A 246 -0.61 -12.18 19.16
N PHE A 247 0.12 -12.97 18.39
CA PHE A 247 1.54 -12.75 18.15
C PHE A 247 1.89 -13.00 16.69
N PHE A 248 2.69 -12.10 16.14
CA PHE A 248 3.30 -12.27 14.83
C PHE A 248 4.78 -11.91 14.86
N ILE A 249 5.53 -12.42 13.92
CA ILE A 249 6.95 -12.13 13.74
C ILE A 249 7.27 -11.99 12.25
N GLU A 250 7.98 -10.94 11.90
CA GLU A 250 8.61 -10.79 10.60
C GLU A 250 10.01 -11.41 10.66
N VAL A 251 10.36 -12.18 9.64
CA VAL A 251 11.66 -12.85 9.53
C VAL A 251 12.71 -11.88 9.04
N ASP A 252 13.70 -11.55 9.87
CA ASP A 252 14.79 -10.62 9.55
C ASP A 252 15.95 -11.33 8.83
N SER A 253 16.24 -12.59 9.22
CA SER A 253 17.35 -13.34 8.65
C SER A 253 17.06 -14.83 8.54
N VAL A 254 17.59 -15.47 7.48
CA VAL A 254 17.33 -16.87 7.16
C VAL A 254 18.64 -17.62 6.91
N LEU A 255 18.87 -18.65 7.70
CA LEU A 255 19.92 -19.63 7.50
C LEU A 255 19.35 -20.91 6.84
N THR A 256 20.18 -21.90 6.62
CA THR A 256 19.77 -23.14 5.94
C THR A 256 18.58 -23.84 6.61
N ASN A 257 18.63 -24.02 7.95
CA ASN A 257 17.64 -24.81 8.72
C ASN A 257 17.02 -24.02 9.89
N ARG A 258 17.19 -22.73 9.92
CA ARG A 258 16.62 -21.84 10.95
C ARG A 258 16.50 -20.42 10.44
N SER A 259 15.66 -19.66 11.09
CA SER A 259 15.50 -18.23 10.81
C SER A 259 15.32 -17.44 12.11
N PHE A 260 15.41 -16.13 12.02
CA PHE A 260 15.36 -15.23 13.16
C PHE A 260 14.50 -14.03 12.80
N GLY A 261 13.85 -13.48 13.83
CA GLY A 261 13.18 -12.20 13.78
C GLY A 261 13.27 -11.50 15.13
N MET A 262 13.05 -10.18 15.11
CA MET A 262 12.97 -9.38 16.33
C MET A 262 11.52 -9.00 16.59
N THR A 263 11.11 -9.02 17.84
CA THR A 263 9.83 -8.44 18.24
C THR A 263 10.00 -7.39 19.33
N TYR A 264 9.25 -6.30 19.17
CA TYR A 264 9.15 -5.16 20.09
C TYR A 264 7.75 -5.09 20.71
N MET A 265 6.93 -6.13 20.54
CA MET A 265 5.58 -6.16 21.06
C MET A 265 5.60 -6.06 22.59
N TYR A 266 4.91 -5.06 23.11
CA TYR A 266 4.87 -4.78 24.56
C TYR A 266 4.32 -5.94 25.40
N ASP A 267 3.38 -6.70 24.84
CA ASP A 267 2.72 -7.84 25.51
C ASP A 267 3.39 -9.19 25.21
N PHE A 268 4.50 -9.20 24.43
CA PHE A 268 5.26 -10.43 24.23
C PHE A 268 6.02 -10.82 25.50
N THR A 269 5.79 -12.05 25.94
CA THR A 269 6.59 -12.67 26.99
C THR A 269 6.87 -14.14 26.68
N PRO A 270 8.04 -14.69 27.06
CA PRO A 270 8.31 -16.12 26.91
C PRO A 270 7.33 -17.04 27.64
N LYS A 271 6.60 -16.52 28.63
CA LYS A 271 5.54 -17.24 29.34
C LYS A 271 4.27 -17.34 28.50
N LYS A 272 3.90 -16.28 27.79
CA LYS A 272 2.70 -16.25 26.92
C LYS A 272 2.95 -17.01 25.62
N PHE A 273 4.14 -16.85 25.05
CA PHE A 273 4.57 -17.51 23.82
C PHE A 273 5.84 -18.34 24.05
N PRO A 274 5.73 -19.53 24.64
CA PRO A 274 6.89 -20.35 25.03
C PRO A 274 7.58 -20.98 23.83
N ILE A 275 8.77 -21.53 24.06
CA ILE A 275 9.45 -22.42 23.11
C ILE A 275 8.49 -23.54 22.71
N GLY A 276 8.41 -23.83 21.43
CA GLY A 276 7.46 -24.78 20.84
C GLY A 276 6.16 -24.16 20.34
N THR A 277 5.89 -22.87 20.63
CA THR A 277 4.74 -22.15 20.02
C THR A 277 4.83 -22.22 18.50
N GLU A 278 3.75 -22.69 17.87
CA GLU A 278 3.64 -22.79 16.40
C GLU A 278 3.17 -21.47 15.81
N LEU A 279 3.86 -21.05 14.75
CA LEU A 279 3.57 -19.88 13.95
C LEU A 279 3.40 -20.31 12.49
N ARG A 280 2.50 -19.67 11.76
CA ARG A 280 2.23 -19.97 10.35
C ARG A 280 1.98 -18.72 9.54
N THR A 281 2.28 -18.78 8.24
CA THR A 281 1.94 -17.72 7.29
C THR A 281 0.43 -17.67 7.01
N LYS A 282 -0.28 -18.80 7.21
CA LYS A 282 -1.74 -18.91 7.02
C LYS A 282 -2.27 -20.07 7.85
N TRP A 283 -3.40 -19.85 8.53
CA TRP A 283 -4.03 -20.86 9.40
C TRP A 283 -5.26 -21.53 8.80
N LYS A 284 -5.75 -21.08 7.64
CA LYS A 284 -6.94 -21.64 6.96
C LYS A 284 -6.57 -22.19 5.59
#